data_473fb1ea0b73731ca461968139fe1bbf
#
_entry.id   473fb1ea0b73731ca461968139fe1bbf
#
_cell.length_a   1.000
_cell.length_b   1.000
_cell.length_c   1.000
_cell.angle_alpha   90.00
_cell.angle_beta   90.00
_cell.angle_gamma   90.00
#
_symmetry.space_group_name_H-M   'P 1'
#
loop_
_entity.id
_entity.type
_entity.pdbx_description
1 polymer ?
#
loop_
_entity_poly.entity_id
_entity_poly.type
_entity_poly.pdbx_seq_one_letter_code
_entity_poly.pdbx_strand_id
1 'polypeptide(L)'
;MTAFATRIFSEPELEFGDRHHHPDPRLGLVEAGPLQPFVGDVIKIGIIGSAKTIEDTKRFLETASNGIDGKSEKHPNMHPAFPGLGNQSPYRCRFEVEEGATAALSQSKLDKIAREPDHERAVEMAVDDIVAELQALDDGGHRPNVAIVALPIRLLERVWNAKVDSGGTTERDDSSGTDAPNFRGMLKAKAMGLSFPIQIVWEDVVDEKASIPQKIKESSARKIQDMAGRSWEPITTLFYKGSGRGPSRPGPVDGGKTPPF
;
A
#
# COMPACT_ATOMS: atom_id res chain seq x y z
N MET A 1 -28.74 -32.69 22.07
CA MET A 1 -28.08 -31.34 22.11
C MET A 1 -26.65 -31.55 21.75
N THR A 2 -26.21 -31.05 20.59
CA THR A 2 -24.84 -31.14 20.13
C THR A 2 -24.06 -30.03 20.83
N ALA A 3 -23.12 -30.39 21.71
CA ALA A 3 -22.24 -29.41 22.35
C ALA A 3 -21.25 -28.88 21.31
N PHE A 4 -21.23 -27.57 21.12
CA PHE A 4 -20.21 -26.92 20.30
C PHE A 4 -18.93 -26.84 21.11
N ALA A 5 -17.82 -27.36 20.56
CA ALA A 5 -16.50 -27.18 21.13
C ALA A 5 -15.90 -25.88 20.57
N THR A 6 -15.63 -24.92 21.44
CA THR A 6 -14.93 -23.68 21.07
C THR A 6 -13.44 -23.87 21.32
N ARG A 7 -12.62 -23.59 20.31
CA ARG A 7 -11.15 -23.55 20.43
C ARG A 7 -10.68 -22.12 20.24
N ILE A 8 -9.99 -21.61 21.24
CA ILE A 8 -9.34 -20.29 21.16
C ILE A 8 -7.90 -20.54 20.75
N PHE A 9 -7.49 -19.87 19.66
CA PHE A 9 -6.10 -19.87 19.23
C PHE A 9 -5.46 -18.56 19.71
N SER A 10 -4.19 -18.62 20.12
CA SER A 10 -3.40 -17.42 20.34
C SER A 10 -3.20 -16.70 19.01
N GLU A 11 -3.13 -15.38 19.08
CA GLU A 11 -2.76 -14.57 17.90
C GLU A 11 -1.35 -14.94 17.45
N PRO A 12 -1.11 -15.17 16.14
CA PRO A 12 0.22 -15.51 15.65
C PRO A 12 1.16 -14.33 15.85
N GLU A 13 2.35 -14.60 16.36
CA GLU A 13 3.40 -13.59 16.50
C GLU A 13 4.21 -13.48 15.20
N LEU A 14 4.68 -12.26 14.92
CA LEU A 14 5.57 -11.95 13.82
C LEU A 14 6.99 -11.83 14.36
N GLU A 15 7.98 -12.30 13.61
CA GLU A 15 9.39 -12.18 13.95
C GLU A 15 9.99 -10.89 13.33
N PHE A 16 10.74 -10.18 14.15
CA PHE A 16 11.43 -8.92 13.82
C PHE A 16 12.95 -9.04 13.99
N GLY A 17 13.68 -7.94 13.99
CA GLY A 17 15.10 -7.92 14.25
C GLY A 17 15.44 -8.57 15.60
N ASP A 18 16.68 -9.06 15.72
CA ASP A 18 17.21 -9.70 16.94
C ASP A 18 16.35 -10.85 17.48
N ARG A 19 15.57 -11.53 16.62
CA ARG A 19 14.63 -12.60 16.96
C ARG A 19 13.53 -12.15 17.93
N HIS A 20 13.19 -10.87 17.90
CA HIS A 20 12.08 -10.34 18.66
C HIS A 20 10.75 -10.78 18.07
N HIS A 21 9.80 -11.17 18.92
CA HIS A 21 8.45 -11.60 18.52
C HIS A 21 7.40 -10.63 19.06
N HIS A 22 6.48 -10.20 18.20
CA HIS A 22 5.39 -9.31 18.60
C HIS A 22 4.14 -9.55 17.71
N PRO A 23 2.91 -9.56 18.28
CA PRO A 23 1.68 -9.73 17.48
C PRO A 23 1.33 -8.49 16.65
N ASP A 24 1.63 -7.28 17.13
CA ASP A 24 1.41 -6.03 16.37
C ASP A 24 2.62 -5.70 15.51
N PRO A 25 2.49 -5.65 14.16
CA PRO A 25 3.60 -5.40 13.26
C PRO A 25 4.22 -4.00 13.44
N ARG A 26 3.45 -3.01 13.91
CA ARG A 26 3.93 -1.64 14.11
C ARG A 26 4.80 -1.55 15.34
N LEU A 27 4.34 -2.13 16.45
CA LEU A 27 5.08 -2.11 17.72
C LEU A 27 6.34 -2.98 17.62
N GLY A 28 6.26 -4.18 17.07
CA GLY A 28 7.43 -5.02 16.86
C GLY A 28 8.48 -4.37 15.97
N LEU A 29 8.05 -3.64 14.92
CA LEU A 29 8.97 -2.88 14.08
C LEU A 29 9.67 -1.73 14.85
N VAL A 30 8.94 -1.02 15.72
CA VAL A 30 9.51 0.04 16.55
C VAL A 30 10.50 -0.49 17.55
N GLU A 31 10.21 -1.63 18.17
CA GLU A 31 11.01 -2.22 19.25
C GLU A 31 12.29 -2.88 18.75
N ALA A 32 12.24 -3.58 17.61
CA ALA A 32 13.34 -4.42 17.15
C ALA A 32 13.78 -4.13 15.70
N GLY A 33 13.06 -3.30 14.97
CA GLY A 33 13.30 -3.06 13.56
C GLY A 33 12.86 -4.22 12.66
N PRO A 34 13.10 -4.12 11.34
CA PRO A 34 12.72 -5.16 10.40
C PRO A 34 13.57 -6.42 10.61
N LEU A 35 12.97 -7.60 10.37
CA LEU A 35 13.66 -8.90 10.47
C LEU A 35 14.97 -8.92 9.69
N GLN A 36 14.97 -8.33 8.52
CA GLN A 36 16.17 -8.14 7.70
C GLN A 36 16.39 -6.64 7.47
N PRO A 37 17.40 -6.04 8.08
CA PRO A 37 17.70 -4.63 7.86
C PRO A 37 18.05 -4.38 6.39
N PHE A 38 17.65 -3.22 5.90
CA PHE A 38 18.04 -2.78 4.57
C PHE A 38 19.54 -2.46 4.55
N VAL A 39 20.24 -2.98 3.55
CA VAL A 39 21.66 -2.73 3.36
C VAL A 39 21.83 -1.55 2.40
N GLY A 40 21.38 -0.40 2.81
CA GLY A 40 21.43 0.82 2.03
C GLY A 40 20.83 1.97 2.83
N ASP A 41 21.24 3.19 2.53
CA ASP A 41 20.77 4.37 3.25
C ASP A 41 19.54 5.00 2.60
N VAL A 42 19.30 4.72 1.30
CA VAL A 42 18.31 5.40 0.48
C VAL A 42 17.50 4.42 -0.33
N ILE A 43 16.18 4.58 -0.27
CA ILE A 43 15.24 3.96 -1.20
C ILE A 43 14.74 5.04 -2.15
N LYS A 44 15.05 4.90 -3.43
CA LYS A 44 14.60 5.80 -4.50
C LYS A 44 13.15 5.55 -4.84
N ILE A 45 12.34 6.60 -4.77
CA ILE A 45 10.89 6.56 -5.03
C ILE A 45 10.58 7.21 -6.37
N GLY A 46 9.90 6.49 -7.26
CA GLY A 46 9.23 7.06 -8.42
C GLY A 46 7.79 7.43 -8.09
N ILE A 47 7.22 8.42 -8.79
CA ILE A 47 5.82 8.81 -8.57
C ILE A 47 5.11 9.01 -9.90
N ILE A 48 3.97 8.36 -10.08
CA ILE A 48 3.06 8.58 -11.21
C ILE A 48 1.70 9.02 -10.68
N GLY A 49 1.13 10.05 -11.27
CA GLY A 49 -0.17 10.59 -10.86
C GLY A 49 -0.54 11.86 -11.61
N SER A 50 -1.50 12.62 -11.13
CA SER A 50 -1.69 14.00 -11.57
C SER A 50 -0.61 14.90 -10.98
N ALA A 51 -0.40 16.08 -11.55
CA ALA A 51 0.53 17.06 -10.99
C ALA A 51 0.24 17.32 -9.49
N LYS A 52 -1.05 17.43 -9.13
CA LYS A 52 -1.48 17.62 -7.74
C LYS A 52 -1.09 16.42 -6.86
N THR A 53 -1.46 15.19 -7.24
CA THR A 53 -1.19 14.01 -6.41
C THR A 53 0.29 13.70 -6.28
N ILE A 54 1.12 14.08 -7.26
CA ILE A 54 2.57 13.99 -7.17
C ILE A 54 3.10 14.92 -6.07
N GLU A 55 2.69 16.19 -6.08
CA GLU A 55 3.14 17.15 -5.05
C GLU A 55 2.61 16.80 -3.65
N ASP A 56 1.38 16.33 -3.55
CA ASP A 56 0.81 15.86 -2.28
C ASP A 56 1.57 14.62 -1.76
N THR A 57 1.96 13.71 -2.66
CA THR A 57 2.77 12.53 -2.30
C THR A 57 4.16 12.94 -1.81
N LYS A 58 4.84 13.88 -2.45
CA LYS A 58 6.13 14.40 -1.99
C LYS A 58 6.01 14.99 -0.58
N ARG A 59 5.01 15.82 -0.35
CA ARG A 59 4.73 16.43 0.97
C ARG A 59 4.40 15.38 2.03
N PHE A 60 3.62 14.36 1.67
CA PHE A 60 3.32 13.25 2.56
C PHE A 60 4.59 12.48 2.97
N LEU A 61 5.46 12.15 2.03
CA LEU A 61 6.73 11.48 2.30
C LEU A 61 7.65 12.33 3.17
N GLU A 62 7.72 13.64 2.93
CA GLU A 62 8.47 14.58 3.75
C GLU A 62 7.94 14.62 5.19
N THR A 63 6.63 14.78 5.35
CA THR A 63 5.97 14.78 6.67
C THR A 63 6.22 13.46 7.40
N ALA A 64 6.04 12.34 6.72
CA ALA A 64 6.28 11.02 7.31
C ALA A 64 7.75 10.81 7.69
N SER A 65 8.69 11.37 6.92
CA SER A 65 10.13 11.26 7.23
C SER A 65 10.50 11.88 8.57
N ASN A 66 9.80 12.93 8.99
CA ASN A 66 10.03 13.61 10.28
C ASN A 66 9.40 12.90 11.47
N GLY A 67 8.63 11.85 11.24
CA GLY A 67 7.81 11.20 12.28
C GLY A 67 6.50 11.93 12.53
N ILE A 68 5.52 11.21 13.05
CA ILE A 68 4.17 11.73 13.28
C ILE A 68 3.68 11.23 14.63
N ASP A 69 3.35 12.13 15.51
CA ASP A 69 2.84 11.81 16.83
C ASP A 69 1.50 11.06 16.77
N GLY A 70 1.33 10.10 17.67
CA GLY A 70 0.05 9.42 17.87
C GLY A 70 -0.95 10.32 18.55
N LYS A 71 -2.21 10.30 18.12
CA LYS A 71 -3.26 11.22 18.64
C LYS A 71 -3.91 10.76 19.95
N SER A 72 -3.65 9.57 20.43
CA SER A 72 -4.37 9.03 21.58
C SER A 72 -3.46 8.78 22.78
N GLU A 73 -3.57 9.64 23.78
CA GLU A 73 -2.94 9.41 25.09
C GLU A 73 -3.59 8.24 25.87
N LYS A 74 -4.88 7.98 25.63
CA LYS A 74 -5.64 6.94 26.34
C LYS A 74 -5.40 5.53 25.79
N HIS A 75 -5.10 5.42 24.51
CA HIS A 75 -4.90 4.14 23.81
C HIS A 75 -3.68 4.22 22.88
N PRO A 76 -2.46 4.40 23.40
CA PRO A 76 -1.26 4.61 22.60
C PRO A 76 -0.96 3.42 21.68
N ASN A 77 -1.24 2.18 22.11
CA ASN A 77 -1.00 0.98 21.30
C ASN A 77 -2.00 0.83 20.13
N MET A 78 -3.19 1.43 20.23
CA MET A 78 -4.15 1.43 19.13
C MET A 78 -3.79 2.46 18.06
N HIS A 79 -3.18 3.57 18.48
CA HIS A 79 -2.79 4.69 17.63
C HIS A 79 -1.31 5.06 17.85
N PRO A 80 -0.39 4.13 17.58
CA PRO A 80 1.03 4.39 17.81
C PRO A 80 1.52 5.51 16.90
N ALA A 81 2.45 6.31 17.45
CA ALA A 81 3.18 7.29 16.65
C ALA A 81 3.91 6.62 15.50
N PHE A 82 4.00 7.30 14.35
CA PHE A 82 4.85 6.85 13.27
C PHE A 82 6.29 7.33 13.51
N PRO A 83 7.29 6.44 13.57
CA PRO A 83 8.62 6.78 14.07
C PRO A 83 9.47 7.61 13.09
N GLY A 84 8.97 7.90 11.90
CA GLY A 84 9.74 8.57 10.86
C GLY A 84 10.67 7.65 10.09
N LEU A 85 11.52 8.27 9.26
CA LEU A 85 12.53 7.63 8.44
C LEU A 85 13.91 8.21 8.78
N GLY A 86 14.97 7.52 8.39
CA GLY A 86 16.34 7.93 8.63
C GLY A 86 17.11 6.96 9.51
N ASN A 87 18.36 7.29 9.80
CA ASN A 87 19.27 6.39 10.49
C ASN A 87 18.88 6.05 11.93
N GLN A 88 18.09 6.91 12.56
CA GLN A 88 17.60 6.71 13.94
C GLN A 88 16.21 6.03 13.98
N SER A 89 15.56 5.88 12.84
CA SER A 89 14.28 5.19 12.78
C SER A 89 14.46 3.67 12.73
N PRO A 90 13.43 2.89 13.06
CA PRO A 90 13.46 1.44 12.90
C PRO A 90 13.81 0.98 11.49
N TYR A 91 13.43 1.78 10.48
CA TYR A 91 13.71 1.47 9.08
C TYR A 91 15.18 1.63 8.69
N ARG A 92 15.94 2.48 9.39
CA ARG A 92 17.36 2.81 9.14
C ARG A 92 17.63 3.19 7.68
N CYS A 93 16.69 3.82 7.02
CA CYS A 93 16.83 4.34 5.66
C CYS A 93 16.01 5.62 5.50
N ARG A 94 16.28 6.37 4.43
CA ARG A 94 15.46 7.49 3.99
C ARG A 94 14.85 7.19 2.63
N PHE A 95 13.72 7.82 2.36
CA PHE A 95 13.12 7.83 1.04
C PHE A 95 13.57 9.09 0.30
N GLU A 96 13.93 8.92 -0.95
CA GLU A 96 14.33 10.02 -1.83
C GLU A 96 13.51 9.94 -3.11
N VAL A 97 12.78 11.01 -3.42
CA VAL A 97 12.04 11.06 -4.67
C VAL A 97 13.02 11.36 -5.79
N GLU A 98 13.16 10.41 -6.69
CA GLU A 98 14.01 10.57 -7.87
C GLU A 98 13.32 11.50 -8.87
N GLU A 99 13.86 12.68 -9.12
CA GLU A 99 13.23 13.70 -9.99
C GLU A 99 12.98 13.18 -11.40
N GLY A 100 13.92 12.46 -11.97
CA GLY A 100 13.80 11.83 -13.29
C GLY A 100 12.84 10.65 -13.34
N ALA A 101 12.34 10.18 -12.19
CA ALA A 101 11.37 9.08 -12.08
C ALA A 101 9.97 9.58 -11.69
N THR A 102 9.62 10.82 -12.02
CA THR A 102 8.31 11.41 -11.75
C THR A 102 7.57 11.67 -13.06
N ALA A 103 6.40 11.07 -13.25
CA ALA A 103 5.61 11.20 -14.47
C ALA A 103 4.17 11.66 -14.19
N ALA A 104 3.78 12.78 -14.76
CA ALA A 104 2.44 13.34 -14.62
C ALA A 104 1.50 12.88 -15.73
N LEU A 105 0.42 12.22 -15.36
CA LEU A 105 -0.71 11.97 -16.25
C LEU A 105 -1.33 13.32 -16.65
N SER A 106 -1.38 13.61 -17.94
CA SER A 106 -1.92 14.88 -18.43
C SER A 106 -3.40 15.02 -18.08
N GLN A 107 -3.84 16.26 -17.82
CA GLN A 107 -5.25 16.55 -17.54
C GLN A 107 -6.17 16.07 -18.67
N SER A 108 -5.71 16.14 -19.92
CA SER A 108 -6.44 15.65 -21.08
C SER A 108 -6.70 14.13 -21.02
N LYS A 109 -5.69 13.32 -20.61
CA LYS A 109 -5.84 11.88 -20.40
C LYS A 109 -6.84 11.59 -19.28
N LEU A 110 -6.68 12.26 -18.13
CA LEU A 110 -7.59 12.10 -16.98
C LEU A 110 -9.03 12.47 -17.33
N ASP A 111 -9.24 13.56 -18.07
CA ASP A 111 -10.56 14.00 -18.51
C ASP A 111 -11.20 13.03 -19.51
N LYS A 112 -10.41 12.45 -20.40
CA LYS A 112 -10.88 11.45 -21.35
C LYS A 112 -11.38 10.19 -20.63
N ILE A 113 -10.60 9.66 -19.67
CA ILE A 113 -11.00 8.51 -18.87
C ILE A 113 -12.25 8.82 -18.04
N ALA A 114 -12.29 9.99 -17.39
CA ALA A 114 -13.43 10.40 -16.56
C ALA A 114 -14.75 10.54 -17.34
N ARG A 115 -14.69 10.81 -18.64
CA ARG A 115 -15.87 10.94 -19.53
C ARG A 115 -16.23 9.66 -20.26
N GLU A 116 -15.41 8.61 -20.19
CA GLU A 116 -15.69 7.34 -20.84
C GLU A 116 -16.95 6.70 -20.20
N PRO A 117 -18.05 6.47 -20.94
CA PRO A 117 -19.27 5.94 -20.35
C PRO A 117 -19.15 4.46 -19.98
N ASP A 118 -18.35 3.71 -20.71
CA ASP A 118 -18.12 2.31 -20.44
C ASP A 118 -17.09 2.12 -19.32
N HIS A 119 -17.44 1.34 -18.29
CA HIS A 119 -16.58 1.13 -17.12
C HIS A 119 -15.33 0.32 -17.46
N GLU A 120 -15.49 -0.77 -18.22
CA GLU A 120 -14.38 -1.67 -18.56
C GLU A 120 -13.36 -0.93 -19.41
N ARG A 121 -13.84 -0.18 -20.39
CA ARG A 121 -12.99 0.66 -21.22
C ARG A 121 -12.30 1.77 -20.45
N ALA A 122 -12.97 2.39 -19.48
CA ALA A 122 -12.34 3.39 -18.61
C ALA A 122 -11.20 2.77 -17.77
N VAL A 123 -11.41 1.56 -17.25
CA VAL A 123 -10.38 0.80 -16.51
C VAL A 123 -9.19 0.47 -17.43
N GLU A 124 -9.44 -0.07 -18.62
CA GLU A 124 -8.39 -0.36 -19.60
C GLU A 124 -7.57 0.88 -19.96
N MET A 125 -8.24 1.98 -20.30
CA MET A 125 -7.58 3.23 -20.63
C MET A 125 -6.71 3.76 -19.48
N ALA A 126 -7.21 3.69 -18.25
CA ALA A 126 -6.47 4.13 -17.07
C ALA A 126 -5.23 3.25 -16.82
N VAL A 127 -5.39 1.93 -16.95
CA VAL A 127 -4.29 0.97 -16.76
C VAL A 127 -3.24 1.17 -17.85
N ASP A 128 -3.64 1.32 -19.11
CA ASP A 128 -2.72 1.49 -20.24
C ASP A 128 -1.92 2.79 -20.14
N ASP A 129 -2.58 3.90 -19.80
CA ASP A 129 -1.92 5.18 -19.62
C ASP A 129 -0.91 5.14 -18.47
N ILE A 130 -1.25 4.52 -17.33
CA ILE A 130 -0.35 4.37 -16.19
C ILE A 130 0.82 3.44 -16.52
N VAL A 131 0.56 2.30 -17.16
CA VAL A 131 1.60 1.33 -17.54
C VAL A 131 2.57 1.93 -18.54
N ALA A 132 2.10 2.75 -19.48
CA ALA A 132 2.98 3.44 -20.42
C ALA A 132 3.98 4.36 -19.71
N GLU A 133 3.53 5.12 -18.70
CA GLU A 133 4.42 5.97 -17.89
C GLU A 133 5.39 5.12 -17.03
N LEU A 134 4.91 4.01 -16.45
CA LEU A 134 5.76 3.07 -15.69
C LEU A 134 6.85 2.46 -16.58
N GLN A 135 6.51 2.04 -17.79
CA GLN A 135 7.47 1.50 -18.75
C GLN A 135 8.51 2.56 -19.17
N ALA A 136 8.05 3.80 -19.40
CA ALA A 136 8.96 4.90 -19.70
C ALA A 136 9.96 5.16 -18.57
N LEU A 137 9.52 5.00 -17.29
CA LEU A 137 10.44 5.08 -16.14
C LEU A 137 11.40 3.88 -16.10
N ASP A 138 10.95 2.70 -16.45
CA ASP A 138 11.79 1.49 -16.45
C ASP A 138 12.85 1.54 -17.54
N ASP A 139 12.48 2.04 -18.72
CA ASP A 139 13.41 2.22 -19.85
C ASP A 139 14.35 3.42 -19.66
N GLY A 140 14.00 4.33 -18.76
CA GLY A 140 14.76 5.54 -18.47
C GLY A 140 16.04 5.30 -17.64
N GLY A 141 16.90 6.33 -17.59
CA GLY A 141 18.15 6.29 -16.81
C GLY A 141 17.97 6.46 -15.29
N HIS A 142 16.76 6.81 -14.83
CA HIS A 142 16.45 7.15 -13.43
C HIS A 142 15.47 6.12 -12.83
N ARG A 143 15.86 4.86 -12.80
CA ARG A 143 15.05 3.79 -12.27
C ARG A 143 14.85 3.92 -10.76
N PRO A 144 13.62 3.96 -10.26
CA PRO A 144 13.36 3.94 -8.82
C PRO A 144 13.52 2.52 -8.25
N ASN A 145 13.65 2.41 -6.93
CA ASN A 145 13.55 1.12 -6.24
C ASN A 145 12.09 0.66 -6.11
N VAL A 146 11.16 1.61 -6.03
CA VAL A 146 9.72 1.38 -6.02
C VAL A 146 8.99 2.58 -6.59
N ALA A 147 7.90 2.38 -7.33
CA ALA A 147 7.07 3.48 -7.83
C ALA A 147 5.73 3.57 -7.11
N ILE A 148 5.34 4.78 -6.74
CA ILE A 148 4.01 5.11 -6.23
C ILE A 148 3.11 5.49 -7.41
N VAL A 149 1.97 4.83 -7.53
CA VAL A 149 0.87 5.24 -8.41
C VAL A 149 -0.14 5.98 -7.55
N ALA A 150 -0.07 7.31 -7.55
CA ALA A 150 -0.91 8.19 -6.75
C ALA A 150 -2.19 8.53 -7.52
N LEU A 151 -3.27 7.80 -7.22
CA LEU A 151 -4.54 7.91 -7.93
C LEU A 151 -5.33 9.15 -7.51
N PRO A 152 -5.61 10.09 -8.44
CA PRO A 152 -6.55 11.17 -8.19
C PRO A 152 -7.95 10.62 -7.90
N ILE A 153 -8.69 11.27 -6.98
CA ILE A 153 -10.07 10.88 -6.64
C ILE A 153 -10.95 10.77 -7.88
N ARG A 154 -10.84 11.73 -8.80
CA ARG A 154 -11.62 11.72 -10.02
C ARG A 154 -11.40 10.48 -10.89
N LEU A 155 -10.17 9.98 -10.95
CA LEU A 155 -9.86 8.73 -11.63
C LEU A 155 -10.38 7.54 -10.83
N LEU A 156 -10.14 7.55 -9.51
CA LEU A 156 -10.62 6.51 -8.61
C LEU A 156 -12.14 6.32 -8.71
N GLU A 157 -12.92 7.41 -8.73
CA GLU A 157 -14.37 7.36 -8.89
C GLU A 157 -14.82 6.64 -10.16
N ARG A 158 -14.02 6.75 -11.21
CA ARG A 158 -14.35 6.17 -12.51
C ARG A 158 -13.98 4.71 -12.63
N VAL A 159 -12.84 4.31 -12.06
CA VAL A 159 -12.29 2.95 -12.18
C VAL A 159 -12.65 2.03 -11.01
N TRP A 160 -13.18 2.57 -9.91
CA TRP A 160 -13.55 1.79 -8.74
C TRP A 160 -14.81 0.96 -8.98
N ASN A 161 -14.74 -0.33 -8.67
CA ASN A 161 -15.88 -1.22 -8.63
C ASN A 161 -16.01 -1.87 -7.25
N ALA A 162 -17.05 -1.46 -6.49
CA ALA A 162 -17.27 -1.91 -5.13
C ALA A 162 -17.38 -3.45 -4.99
N LYS A 163 -17.93 -4.13 -6.00
CA LYS A 163 -18.10 -5.60 -5.98
C LYS A 163 -16.79 -6.37 -6.17
N VAL A 164 -15.83 -5.78 -6.88
CA VAL A 164 -14.60 -6.45 -7.30
C VAL A 164 -13.38 -5.95 -6.51
N ASP A 165 -13.34 -4.63 -6.21
CA ASP A 165 -12.17 -3.99 -5.62
C ASP A 165 -12.18 -3.97 -4.09
N SER A 166 -13.30 -4.29 -3.44
CA SER A 166 -13.42 -4.23 -1.97
C SER A 166 -12.60 -5.29 -1.22
N GLY A 167 -11.99 -6.26 -1.93
CA GLY A 167 -11.01 -7.21 -1.35
C GLY A 167 -11.44 -7.93 -0.07
N GLY A 168 -12.65 -7.62 0.39
CA GLY A 168 -13.23 -8.16 1.59
C GLY A 168 -13.88 -9.50 1.29
N THR A 169 -13.79 -10.37 2.23
CA THR A 169 -14.48 -11.62 2.44
C THR A 169 -16.02 -11.50 2.38
N THR A 170 -16.55 -10.91 1.32
CA THR A 170 -17.90 -11.23 0.93
C THR A 170 -17.83 -12.63 0.34
N GLU A 171 -18.56 -13.55 0.95
CA GLU A 171 -18.78 -14.88 0.46
C GLU A 171 -18.80 -14.85 -1.06
N ARG A 172 -17.93 -15.65 -1.68
CA ARG A 172 -17.96 -15.87 -3.12
C ARG A 172 -19.36 -16.41 -3.41
N ASP A 173 -20.25 -15.54 -3.81
CA ASP A 173 -21.43 -15.95 -4.51
C ASP A 173 -20.95 -16.44 -5.88
N ASP A 174 -20.66 -17.74 -5.95
CA ASP A 174 -20.19 -18.43 -7.16
C ASP A 174 -21.21 -18.30 -8.32
N SER A 175 -22.34 -17.66 -8.10
CA SER A 175 -23.43 -17.51 -9.06
C SER A 175 -23.38 -16.22 -9.90
N SER A 176 -22.54 -15.22 -9.54
CA SER A 176 -22.35 -14.03 -10.34
C SER A 176 -20.93 -13.99 -10.89
N GLY A 177 -20.67 -14.72 -11.96
CA GLY A 177 -19.50 -14.55 -12.81
C GLY A 177 -19.45 -13.16 -13.42
N THR A 178 -19.18 -12.15 -12.61
CA THR A 178 -18.85 -10.83 -13.11
C THR A 178 -17.36 -10.83 -13.40
N ASP A 179 -17.00 -11.15 -14.65
CA ASP A 179 -15.69 -10.86 -15.25
C ASP A 179 -15.39 -9.35 -15.31
N ALA A 180 -15.96 -8.58 -14.39
CA ALA A 180 -15.75 -7.13 -14.35
C ALA A 180 -14.27 -6.84 -14.07
N PRO A 181 -13.60 -6.04 -14.90
CA PRO A 181 -12.18 -5.78 -14.77
C PRO A 181 -11.89 -5.09 -13.44
N ASN A 182 -10.97 -5.69 -12.70
CA ASN A 182 -10.43 -5.15 -11.46
C ASN A 182 -9.23 -4.27 -11.79
N PHE A 183 -9.39 -2.96 -11.71
CA PHE A 183 -8.32 -1.98 -11.97
C PHE A 183 -7.01 -2.33 -11.26
N ARG A 184 -7.07 -2.60 -9.95
CA ARG A 184 -5.87 -2.92 -9.15
C ARG A 184 -5.20 -4.20 -9.60
N GLY A 185 -5.99 -5.24 -9.91
CA GLY A 185 -5.49 -6.52 -10.40
C GLY A 185 -4.85 -6.38 -11.78
N MET A 186 -5.53 -5.70 -12.71
CA MET A 186 -5.03 -5.46 -14.06
C MET A 186 -3.75 -4.63 -14.07
N LEU A 187 -3.70 -3.53 -13.29
CA LEU A 187 -2.52 -2.69 -13.20
C LEU A 187 -1.32 -3.48 -12.63
N LYS A 188 -1.54 -4.24 -11.57
CA LYS A 188 -0.47 -5.07 -10.98
C LYS A 188 0.00 -6.16 -11.93
N ALA A 189 -0.93 -6.82 -12.64
CA ALA A 189 -0.58 -7.86 -13.61
C ALA A 189 0.28 -7.31 -14.76
N LYS A 190 -0.10 -6.15 -15.33
CA LYS A 190 0.68 -5.50 -16.39
C LYS A 190 2.03 -4.95 -15.87
N ALA A 191 2.11 -4.56 -14.61
CA ALA A 191 3.34 -4.07 -13.99
C ALA A 191 4.31 -5.19 -13.57
N MET A 192 3.94 -6.46 -13.66
CA MET A 192 4.82 -7.58 -13.26
C MET A 192 6.11 -7.69 -14.06
N GLY A 193 6.13 -7.16 -15.29
CA GLY A 193 7.31 -7.15 -16.15
C GLY A 193 8.32 -6.04 -15.88
N LEU A 194 7.99 -5.08 -14.99
CA LEU A 194 8.87 -3.97 -14.64
C LEU A 194 10.01 -4.42 -13.72
N SER A 195 11.14 -3.72 -13.78
CA SER A 195 12.32 -3.98 -12.94
C SER A 195 12.13 -3.52 -11.47
N PHE A 196 11.07 -2.79 -11.17
CA PHE A 196 10.72 -2.31 -9.84
C PHE A 196 9.24 -2.58 -9.51
N PRO A 197 8.92 -2.79 -8.22
CA PRO A 197 7.54 -2.98 -7.79
C PRO A 197 6.78 -1.65 -7.74
N ILE A 198 5.44 -1.74 -7.79
CA ILE A 198 4.55 -0.58 -7.66
C ILE A 198 3.73 -0.61 -6.36
N GLN A 199 3.41 0.58 -5.83
CA GLN A 199 2.46 0.78 -4.75
C GLN A 199 1.37 1.74 -5.20
N ILE A 200 0.12 1.26 -5.19
CA ILE A 200 -1.04 2.10 -5.50
C ILE A 200 -1.46 2.83 -4.22
N VAL A 201 -1.54 4.15 -4.28
CA VAL A 201 -1.94 5.01 -3.16
C VAL A 201 -3.06 5.94 -3.64
N TRP A 202 -4.08 6.13 -2.82
CA TRP A 202 -5.20 7.01 -3.13
C TRP A 202 -4.91 8.44 -2.65
N GLU A 203 -5.48 9.42 -3.31
CA GLU A 203 -5.28 10.84 -2.99
C GLU A 203 -5.61 11.17 -1.52
N ASP A 204 -6.63 10.55 -0.92
CA ASP A 204 -7.00 10.78 0.49
C ASP A 204 -5.98 10.24 1.51
N VAL A 205 -5.03 9.44 1.08
CA VAL A 205 -3.90 9.00 1.92
C VAL A 205 -2.85 10.09 2.00
N VAL A 206 -2.56 10.73 0.88
CA VAL A 206 -1.48 11.72 0.76
C VAL A 206 -1.94 13.17 0.97
N ASP A 207 -3.23 13.43 0.84
CA ASP A 207 -3.85 14.73 1.10
C ASP A 207 -4.97 14.58 2.14
N GLU A 208 -4.77 15.07 3.36
CA GLU A 208 -5.76 15.01 4.44
C GLU A 208 -7.07 15.75 4.13
N LYS A 209 -7.02 16.74 3.21
CA LYS A 209 -8.18 17.51 2.80
C LYS A 209 -8.99 16.82 1.70
N ALA A 210 -8.39 15.83 1.05
CA ALA A 210 -9.07 15.07 0.03
C ALA A 210 -10.15 14.17 0.65
N SER A 211 -11.30 14.12 0.03
CA SER A 211 -12.44 13.33 0.49
C SER A 211 -12.92 12.40 -0.60
N ILE A 212 -12.75 11.10 -0.39
CA ILE A 212 -13.34 10.11 -1.30
C ILE A 212 -14.87 10.04 -1.13
N PRO A 213 -15.61 9.76 -2.20
CA PRO A 213 -17.05 9.62 -2.16
C PRO A 213 -17.52 8.60 -1.14
N GLN A 214 -18.66 8.88 -0.50
CA GLN A 214 -19.22 8.04 0.55
C GLN A 214 -19.38 6.58 0.11
N LYS A 215 -19.88 6.33 -1.12
CA LYS A 215 -20.05 4.98 -1.68
C LYS A 215 -18.73 4.17 -1.74
N ILE A 216 -17.60 4.85 -1.98
CA ILE A 216 -16.27 4.21 -1.99
C ILE A 216 -15.80 3.96 -0.57
N LYS A 217 -16.02 4.92 0.36
CA LYS A 217 -15.70 4.73 1.79
C LYS A 217 -16.42 3.52 2.37
N GLU A 218 -17.70 3.37 2.11
CA GLU A 218 -18.53 2.26 2.62
C GLU A 218 -18.09 0.92 2.04
N SER A 219 -17.81 0.86 0.74
CA SER A 219 -17.41 -0.38 0.07
C SER A 219 -15.96 -0.79 0.36
N SER A 220 -15.08 0.16 0.68
CA SER A 220 -13.66 -0.12 0.90
C SER A 220 -13.33 -0.57 2.32
N ALA A 221 -14.30 -0.59 3.24
CA ALA A 221 -14.12 -0.84 4.67
C ALA A 221 -13.00 0.02 5.32
N ARG A 222 -12.59 1.10 4.66
CA ARG A 222 -11.53 1.99 5.16
C ARG A 222 -12.04 2.79 6.34
N LYS A 223 -11.44 2.57 7.49
CA LYS A 223 -11.63 3.47 8.64
C LYS A 223 -10.83 4.74 8.40
N ILE A 224 -11.43 5.88 8.73
CA ILE A 224 -10.70 7.15 8.75
C ILE A 224 -9.62 7.01 9.84
N GLN A 225 -8.38 6.95 9.42
CA GLN A 225 -7.23 6.92 10.32
C GLN A 225 -6.67 8.34 10.44
N ASP A 226 -6.02 8.63 11.55
CA ASP A 226 -5.21 9.84 11.67
C ASP A 226 -3.97 9.77 10.78
N MET A 227 -3.19 10.86 10.71
CA MET A 227 -2.02 10.93 9.85
C MET A 227 -0.99 9.84 10.18
N ALA A 228 -0.76 9.55 11.47
CA ALA A 228 0.14 8.48 11.89
C ALA A 228 -0.36 7.13 11.36
N GLY A 229 -1.63 6.80 11.58
CA GLY A 229 -2.24 5.57 11.08
C GLY A 229 -2.23 5.45 9.55
N ARG A 230 -2.40 6.55 8.82
CA ARG A 230 -2.32 6.59 7.35
C ARG A 230 -0.90 6.35 6.84
N SER A 231 0.11 6.69 7.63
CA SER A 231 1.51 6.56 7.23
C SER A 231 2.04 5.14 7.40
N TRP A 232 1.58 4.40 8.41
CA TRP A 232 2.12 3.09 8.73
C TRP A 232 2.07 2.10 7.55
N GLU A 233 0.91 1.87 6.96
CA GLU A 233 0.76 0.88 5.89
C GLU A 233 1.51 1.28 4.61
N PRO A 234 1.32 2.48 4.03
CA PRO A 234 2.00 2.85 2.80
C PRO A 234 3.52 2.89 2.95
N ILE A 235 4.03 3.51 4.01
CA ILE A 235 5.48 3.67 4.22
C ILE A 235 6.14 2.31 4.46
N THR A 236 5.56 1.47 5.32
CA THR A 236 6.10 0.12 5.56
C THR A 236 6.08 -0.72 4.28
N THR A 237 5.01 -0.62 3.48
CA THR A 237 4.93 -1.32 2.20
C THR A 237 5.99 -0.82 1.21
N LEU A 238 6.21 0.49 1.13
CA LEU A 238 7.26 1.08 0.28
C LEU A 238 8.64 0.63 0.72
N PHE A 239 8.90 0.59 2.03
CA PHE A 239 10.15 0.08 2.57
C PHE A 239 10.43 -1.36 2.11
N TYR A 240 9.50 -2.29 2.34
CA TYR A 240 9.70 -3.69 1.96
C TYR A 240 9.84 -3.88 0.45
N LYS A 241 9.06 -3.18 -0.35
CA LYS A 241 9.16 -3.24 -1.80
C LYS A 241 10.46 -2.64 -2.32
N GLY A 242 10.82 -1.46 -1.85
CA GLY A 242 12.00 -0.73 -2.29
C GLY A 242 13.31 -1.37 -1.83
N SER A 243 13.31 -2.06 -0.69
CA SER A 243 14.45 -2.82 -0.20
C SER A 243 14.66 -4.17 -0.94
N GLY A 244 13.76 -4.56 -1.83
CA GLY A 244 13.78 -5.86 -2.49
C GLY A 244 13.49 -7.04 -1.55
N ARG A 245 12.99 -6.76 -0.35
CA ARG A 245 12.73 -7.75 0.70
C ARG A 245 11.24 -7.72 1.01
N GLY A 246 10.50 -8.71 0.49
CA GLY A 246 9.11 -8.90 0.91
C GLY A 246 9.04 -9.27 2.39
N PRO A 247 7.87 -9.06 3.07
CA PRO A 247 7.67 -9.62 4.39
C PRO A 247 7.90 -11.13 4.30
N SER A 248 8.85 -11.64 5.08
CA SER A 248 9.04 -13.07 5.18
C SER A 248 7.74 -13.67 5.73
N ARG A 249 7.09 -14.51 4.92
CA ARG A 249 6.06 -15.38 5.45
C ARG A 249 6.73 -16.20 6.54
N PRO A 250 6.12 -16.38 7.72
CA PRO A 250 6.61 -17.34 8.69
C PRO A 250 6.79 -18.66 7.93
N GLY A 251 7.98 -19.22 7.97
CA GLY A 251 8.23 -20.55 7.43
C GLY A 251 7.22 -21.51 8.03
N PRO A 252 6.88 -22.63 7.36
CA PRO A 252 6.02 -23.63 7.96
C PRO A 252 6.58 -23.93 9.34
N VAL A 253 5.74 -23.74 10.36
CA VAL A 253 6.07 -24.13 11.74
C VAL A 253 6.43 -25.61 11.65
N ASP A 254 7.68 -25.91 11.94
CA ASP A 254 8.22 -27.27 11.88
C ASP A 254 7.25 -28.18 12.62
N GLY A 255 6.69 -29.12 11.91
CA GLY A 255 5.59 -29.93 12.38
C GLY A 255 5.93 -30.60 13.69
N GLY A 256 5.41 -30.03 14.77
CA GLY A 256 5.40 -30.71 16.05
C GLY A 256 4.83 -32.10 15.83
N LYS A 257 5.68 -33.11 16.01
CA LYS A 257 5.32 -34.53 15.98
C LYS A 257 4.02 -34.72 16.77
N THR A 258 2.98 -35.11 16.06
CA THR A 258 1.76 -35.61 16.67
C THR A 258 2.19 -36.75 17.65
N PRO A 259 1.88 -36.66 18.94
CA PRO A 259 2.09 -37.80 19.80
C PRO A 259 1.18 -38.94 19.34
N PRO A 260 1.62 -40.19 19.34
CA PRO A 260 0.77 -41.34 19.08
C PRO A 260 -0.28 -41.45 20.20
N PHE A 261 -1.48 -41.84 19.81
CA PHE A 261 -2.69 -42.05 20.59
C PHE A 261 -2.51 -42.60 21.99
#